data_13dc08300915394223f72d4df5e29d6d
#
_entry.id   13dc08300915394223f72d4df5e29d6d
#
_cell.length_a   1.000
_cell.length_b   1.000
_cell.length_c   1.000
_cell.angle_alpha   90.00
_cell.angle_beta   90.00
_cell.angle_gamma   90.00
#
_symmetry.space_group_name_H-M   'P 1'
#
loop_
_entity.id
_entity.type
_entity.pdbx_description
1 polymer ?
#
loop_
_entity_poly.entity_id
_entity_poly.type
_entity_poly.pdbx_seq_one_letter_code
_entity_poly.pdbx_strand_id
1 'polypeptide(L)'
;LKKLFTDRLALMSDSAQVHGDVVRIAIGPKTMYLVNHPDLAKHVLADNAANYHKGIGLQEARRALGDGLLTSDGETWKKQRRTIQPVFQPKRIARQASVVANEVEGLVKRLRDTTGPVEILHEMTGLTLGVLGKTLLDADLAGFTSLGHSFEAVQDQAMFEAVTLSMVPQWAPLKKQLRFRESRDDLRRIAEELVEQRFANPAENGEDVLSRLIDSSGTREQMRDELITLLLAGHETTASTLGWAFHLLDEHPDIAEKLRAEADAVLGDQLPTHEDLHRLPYTARVIEEVMRLYPPVWLLPRVAQADDEIGGYHIPAGSDVVVVPYTLHRHPAFWPEPEKFDPDRFDPDRFDPDRPSGRPRYAYIPFGAGPRFCIGNSLGVMEAVFVLTMVLRDFELRKLPGYDVVPEAMLSLRVRGGLPMTVHTRNRR
;
A
#
# COMPACT_ATOMS: atom_id res chain seq x y z
N LEU A 1 1.71 -18.30 19.72
CA LEU A 1 3.02 -18.26 19.06
C LEU A 1 3.01 -18.95 17.67
N LYS A 2 2.44 -20.17 17.51
CA LYS A 2 2.40 -20.84 16.20
C LYS A 2 1.79 -19.94 15.12
N LYS A 3 0.66 -19.26 15.38
CA LYS A 3 0.00 -18.36 14.42
C LYS A 3 0.87 -17.17 13.99
N LEU A 4 1.81 -16.71 14.79
CA LEU A 4 2.75 -15.64 14.40
C LEU A 4 3.58 -16.04 13.17
N PHE A 5 3.87 -17.30 13.00
CA PHE A 5 4.64 -17.85 11.89
C PHE A 5 3.77 -18.33 10.72
N THR A 6 2.55 -18.78 11.00
CA THR A 6 1.71 -19.47 10.01
C THR A 6 0.53 -18.65 9.53
N ASP A 7 -0.06 -17.81 10.40
CA ASP A 7 -1.26 -17.00 10.09
C ASP A 7 -1.35 -15.79 11.02
N ARG A 8 -0.66 -14.74 10.61
CA ARG A 8 -0.59 -13.48 11.37
C ARG A 8 -1.93 -12.74 11.41
N LEU A 9 -2.72 -12.82 10.34
CA LEU A 9 -4.03 -12.16 10.30
C LEU A 9 -4.99 -12.80 11.30
N ALA A 10 -5.04 -14.14 11.34
CA ALA A 10 -5.83 -14.85 12.33
C ALA A 10 -5.34 -14.58 13.77
N LEU A 11 -4.02 -14.42 13.97
CA LEU A 11 -3.51 -14.03 15.29
C LEU A 11 -4.07 -12.67 15.73
N MET A 12 -4.06 -11.66 14.84
CA MET A 12 -4.56 -10.33 15.17
C MET A 12 -6.08 -10.36 15.40
N SER A 13 -6.84 -11.03 14.52
CA SER A 13 -8.29 -11.13 14.62
C SER A 13 -8.75 -11.85 15.89
N ASP A 14 -8.19 -13.04 16.17
CA ASP A 14 -8.52 -13.79 17.39
C ASP A 14 -8.17 -12.97 18.65
N SER A 15 -7.01 -12.30 18.63
CA SER A 15 -6.58 -11.50 19.77
C SER A 15 -7.56 -10.35 20.05
N ALA A 16 -7.99 -9.65 19.02
CA ALA A 16 -8.97 -8.55 19.14
C ALA A 16 -10.35 -9.08 19.60
N GLN A 17 -10.81 -10.20 19.04
CA GLN A 17 -12.11 -10.79 19.41
C GLN A 17 -12.16 -11.29 20.85
N VAL A 18 -11.07 -11.90 21.35
CA VAL A 18 -11.04 -12.52 22.68
C VAL A 18 -10.71 -11.51 23.78
N HIS A 19 -9.83 -10.55 23.50
CA HIS A 19 -9.26 -9.65 24.51
C HIS A 19 -9.68 -8.18 24.36
N GLY A 20 -10.42 -7.84 23.29
CA GLY A 20 -10.96 -6.49 23.07
C GLY A 20 -9.98 -5.51 22.41
N ASP A 21 -10.15 -4.23 22.70
CA ASP A 21 -9.56 -3.13 21.93
C ASP A 21 -8.09 -2.85 22.20
N VAL A 22 -7.59 -3.31 23.36
CA VAL A 22 -6.17 -3.21 23.71
C VAL A 22 -5.69 -4.59 24.16
N VAL A 23 -4.75 -5.16 23.40
CA VAL A 23 -4.23 -6.50 23.69
C VAL A 23 -2.73 -6.45 23.94
N ARG A 24 -2.31 -6.87 25.12
CA ARG A 24 -0.88 -7.00 25.47
C ARG A 24 -0.36 -8.36 25.04
N ILE A 25 0.62 -8.39 24.15
CA ILE A 25 1.31 -9.60 23.71
C ILE A 25 2.77 -9.53 24.19
N ALA A 26 3.21 -10.54 24.93
CA ALA A 26 4.61 -10.67 25.33
C ALA A 26 5.29 -11.76 24.47
N ILE A 27 6.40 -11.41 23.81
CA ILE A 27 7.22 -12.31 23.00
C ILE A 27 8.66 -12.21 23.50
N GLY A 28 9.04 -13.14 24.36
CA GLY A 28 10.35 -13.07 25.05
C GLY A 28 10.48 -11.76 25.84
N PRO A 29 11.56 -11.00 25.64
CA PRO A 29 11.78 -9.73 26.35
C PRO A 29 10.94 -8.56 25.79
N LYS A 30 10.32 -8.70 24.62
CA LYS A 30 9.54 -7.65 23.98
C LYS A 30 8.07 -7.72 24.38
N THR A 31 7.51 -6.54 24.67
CA THR A 31 6.07 -6.36 24.87
C THR A 31 5.51 -5.51 23.74
N MET A 32 4.40 -5.98 23.17
CA MET A 32 3.66 -5.31 22.10
C MET A 32 2.21 -5.09 22.56
N TYR A 33 1.66 -3.94 22.27
CA TYR A 33 0.26 -3.61 22.52
C TYR A 33 -0.45 -3.46 21.18
N LEU A 34 -1.44 -4.32 20.92
CA LEU A 34 -2.33 -4.17 19.76
C LEU A 34 -3.43 -3.18 20.11
N VAL A 35 -3.74 -2.29 19.19
CA VAL A 35 -4.77 -1.25 19.34
C VAL A 35 -5.81 -1.43 18.24
N ASN A 36 -7.07 -1.68 18.62
CA ASN A 36 -8.15 -2.04 17.72
C ASN A 36 -9.42 -1.16 17.89
N HIS A 37 -9.30 0.07 18.38
CA HIS A 37 -10.41 1.02 18.50
C HIS A 37 -10.09 2.34 17.79
N PRO A 38 -11.05 3.00 17.11
CA PRO A 38 -10.82 4.25 16.38
C PRO A 38 -10.21 5.35 17.24
N ASP A 39 -10.74 5.58 18.45
CA ASP A 39 -10.25 6.64 19.34
C ASP A 39 -8.82 6.38 19.81
N LEU A 40 -8.50 5.11 20.08
CA LEU A 40 -7.16 4.72 20.50
C LEU A 40 -6.17 4.80 19.34
N ALA A 41 -6.60 4.43 18.13
CA ALA A 41 -5.84 4.63 16.89
C ALA A 41 -5.59 6.12 16.64
N LYS A 42 -6.59 6.98 16.88
CA LYS A 42 -6.46 8.44 16.81
C LYS A 42 -5.42 8.94 17.81
N HIS A 43 -5.48 8.50 19.06
CA HIS A 43 -4.51 8.87 20.09
C HIS A 43 -3.07 8.59 19.64
N VAL A 44 -2.79 7.37 19.22
CA VAL A 44 -1.44 6.93 18.84
C VAL A 44 -0.94 7.60 17.56
N LEU A 45 -1.81 7.73 16.53
CA LEU A 45 -1.40 8.16 15.20
C LEU A 45 -1.48 9.68 14.99
N ALA A 46 -2.28 10.39 15.79
CA ALA A 46 -2.52 11.82 15.61
C ALA A 46 -2.33 12.63 16.87
N ASP A 47 -3.12 12.38 17.93
CA ASP A 47 -3.18 13.26 19.10
C ASP A 47 -1.85 13.27 19.88
N ASN A 48 -1.24 12.09 20.07
CA ASN A 48 0.06 11.93 20.74
C ASN A 48 1.15 11.40 19.79
N ALA A 49 1.03 11.67 18.48
CA ALA A 49 1.94 11.15 17.45
C ALA A 49 3.41 11.51 17.70
N ALA A 50 3.69 12.59 18.44
CA ALA A 50 5.05 13.01 18.78
C ALA A 50 5.77 12.01 19.72
N ASN A 51 5.00 11.28 20.54
CA ASN A 51 5.53 10.25 21.44
C ASN A 51 5.83 8.92 20.73
N TYR A 52 5.54 8.80 19.42
CA TYR A 52 5.60 7.53 18.73
C TYR A 52 6.51 7.56 17.52
N HIS A 53 7.60 6.80 17.57
CA HIS A 53 8.50 6.56 16.45
C HIS A 53 8.10 5.29 15.68
N LYS A 54 8.80 5.00 14.58
CA LYS A 54 8.60 3.78 13.79
C LYS A 54 8.95 2.55 14.63
N GLY A 55 8.05 1.56 14.64
CA GLY A 55 8.17 0.34 15.44
C GLY A 55 8.68 -0.86 14.65
N ILE A 56 8.47 -2.02 15.25
CA ILE A 56 8.89 -3.33 14.73
C ILE A 56 8.49 -3.54 13.25
N GLY A 57 9.36 -4.20 12.49
CA GLY A 57 9.21 -4.41 11.05
C GLY A 57 9.77 -3.27 10.22
N LEU A 58 9.43 -2.01 10.53
CA LEU A 58 9.99 -0.85 9.83
C LEU A 58 11.41 -0.51 10.29
N GLN A 59 11.74 -0.76 11.55
CA GLN A 59 13.10 -0.63 12.06
C GLN A 59 14.03 -1.65 11.38
N GLU A 60 13.57 -2.86 11.17
CA GLU A 60 14.30 -3.91 10.46
C GLU A 60 14.44 -3.59 8.96
N ALA A 61 13.36 -3.14 8.33
CA ALA A 61 13.35 -2.73 6.92
C ALA A 61 14.32 -1.57 6.63
N ARG A 62 14.58 -0.67 7.61
CA ARG A 62 15.53 0.45 7.49
C ARG A 62 16.92 -0.01 7.05
N ARG A 63 17.35 -1.22 7.40
CA ARG A 63 18.65 -1.78 7.00
C ARG A 63 18.79 -1.96 5.49
N ALA A 64 17.68 -2.21 4.80
CA ALA A 64 17.65 -2.33 3.35
C ALA A 64 17.25 -1.02 2.68
N LEU A 65 16.23 -0.33 3.22
CA LEU A 65 15.62 0.84 2.61
C LEU A 65 16.38 2.14 2.94
N GLY A 66 17.28 2.11 3.94
CA GLY A 66 17.96 3.31 4.44
C GLY A 66 17.03 4.22 5.25
N ASP A 67 17.39 5.49 5.32
CA ASP A 67 16.74 6.55 6.08
C ASP A 67 15.79 7.41 5.22
N GLY A 68 14.96 6.78 4.39
CA GLY A 68 13.95 7.47 3.60
C GLY A 68 12.68 7.82 4.40
N LEU A 69 11.72 8.45 3.73
CA LEU A 69 10.48 8.97 4.31
C LEU A 69 9.65 7.91 5.07
N LEU A 70 9.75 6.62 4.67
CA LEU A 70 9.04 5.52 5.32
C LEU A 70 9.66 5.13 6.67
N THR A 71 10.97 5.19 6.79
CA THR A 71 11.74 4.61 7.91
C THR A 71 12.30 5.64 8.88
N SER A 72 12.46 6.89 8.43
CA SER A 72 13.01 7.99 9.24
C SER A 72 12.01 8.55 10.26
N ASP A 73 12.53 9.20 11.30
CA ASP A 73 11.78 9.85 12.37
C ASP A 73 12.29 11.27 12.67
N GLY A 74 11.59 11.98 13.52
CA GLY A 74 11.99 13.27 14.06
C GLY A 74 12.20 14.36 12.99
N GLU A 75 13.27 15.15 13.14
CA GLU A 75 13.57 16.27 12.23
C GLU A 75 13.98 15.80 10.83
N THR A 76 14.65 14.65 10.71
CA THR A 76 15.00 14.05 9.42
C THR A 76 13.75 13.81 8.60
N TRP A 77 12.77 13.13 9.17
CA TRP A 77 11.48 12.89 8.52
C TRP A 77 10.75 14.19 8.13
N LYS A 78 10.72 15.17 9.04
CA LYS A 78 10.07 16.46 8.77
C LYS A 78 10.70 17.19 7.58
N LYS A 79 12.04 17.18 7.49
CA LYS A 79 12.77 17.76 6.37
C LYS A 79 12.43 17.03 5.06
N GLN A 80 12.53 15.71 5.05
CA GLN A 80 12.22 14.88 3.89
C GLN A 80 10.78 15.06 3.42
N ARG A 81 9.82 15.01 4.35
CA ARG A 81 8.39 15.23 4.05
C ARG A 81 8.17 16.59 3.39
N ARG A 82 8.78 17.65 3.91
CA ARG A 82 8.65 19.01 3.37
C ARG A 82 9.25 19.14 1.97
N THR A 83 10.35 18.46 1.72
CA THR A 83 11.02 18.45 0.39
C THR A 83 10.15 17.75 -0.67
N ILE A 84 9.60 16.57 -0.33
CA ILE A 84 8.93 15.70 -1.30
C ILE A 84 7.45 16.06 -1.48
N GLN A 85 6.75 16.51 -0.42
CA GLN A 85 5.31 16.76 -0.43
C GLN A 85 4.79 17.64 -1.58
N PRO A 86 5.50 18.67 -2.07
CA PRO A 86 5.02 19.47 -3.20
C PRO A 86 4.80 18.67 -4.48
N VAL A 87 5.50 17.54 -4.68
CA VAL A 87 5.31 16.67 -5.86
C VAL A 87 3.94 15.99 -5.84
N PHE A 88 3.38 15.79 -4.66
CA PHE A 88 2.09 15.11 -4.44
C PHE A 88 0.90 16.06 -4.27
N GLN A 89 1.07 17.35 -4.58
CA GLN A 89 -0.05 18.30 -4.51
C GLN A 89 -1.15 17.93 -5.51
N PRO A 90 -2.44 18.05 -5.16
CA PRO A 90 -3.56 17.63 -6.01
C PRO A 90 -3.51 18.21 -7.43
N LYS A 91 -3.18 19.51 -7.56
CA LYS A 91 -3.04 20.17 -8.86
C LYS A 91 -1.95 19.56 -9.75
N ARG A 92 -0.87 19.05 -9.14
CA ARG A 92 0.20 18.37 -9.85
C ARG A 92 -0.22 16.97 -10.25
N ILE A 93 -0.83 16.23 -9.32
CA ILE A 93 -1.35 14.88 -9.59
C ILE A 93 -2.39 14.93 -10.71
N ALA A 94 -3.27 15.95 -10.74
CA ALA A 94 -4.21 16.14 -11.83
C ALA A 94 -3.53 16.22 -13.21
N ARG A 95 -2.38 16.90 -13.31
CA ARG A 95 -1.60 16.97 -14.56
C ARG A 95 -1.00 15.63 -15.00
N GLN A 96 -0.86 14.69 -14.09
CA GLN A 96 -0.32 13.35 -14.38
C GLN A 96 -1.39 12.36 -14.88
N ALA A 97 -2.67 12.75 -14.90
CA ALA A 97 -3.77 11.84 -15.27
C ALA A 97 -3.59 11.25 -16.68
N SER A 98 -3.14 12.03 -17.66
CA SER A 98 -2.87 11.54 -19.01
C SER A 98 -1.72 10.52 -19.05
N VAL A 99 -0.69 10.70 -18.24
CA VAL A 99 0.44 9.76 -18.13
C VAL A 99 -0.06 8.45 -17.55
N VAL A 100 -0.84 8.48 -16.46
CA VAL A 100 -1.45 7.29 -15.86
C VAL A 100 -2.36 6.59 -16.85
N ALA A 101 -3.26 7.31 -17.53
CA ALA A 101 -4.18 6.74 -18.51
C ALA A 101 -3.44 6.05 -19.67
N ASN A 102 -2.36 6.64 -20.18
CA ASN A 102 -1.54 6.03 -21.24
C ASN A 102 -0.83 4.77 -20.78
N GLU A 103 -0.32 4.72 -19.55
CA GLU A 103 0.28 3.50 -19.00
C GLU A 103 -0.75 2.38 -18.88
N VAL A 104 -1.97 2.70 -18.40
CA VAL A 104 -3.07 1.74 -18.34
C VAL A 104 -3.51 1.30 -19.74
N GLU A 105 -3.52 2.19 -20.74
CA GLU A 105 -3.79 1.81 -22.13
C GLU A 105 -2.75 0.82 -22.65
N GLY A 106 -1.49 0.99 -22.31
CA GLY A 106 -0.43 0.03 -22.60
C GLY A 106 -0.70 -1.34 -21.99
N LEU A 107 -1.15 -1.40 -20.74
CA LEU A 107 -1.60 -2.66 -20.11
C LEU A 107 -2.79 -3.27 -20.85
N VAL A 108 -3.83 -2.49 -21.18
CA VAL A 108 -5.03 -2.95 -21.91
C VAL A 108 -4.62 -3.58 -23.25
N LYS A 109 -3.68 -2.97 -23.97
CA LYS A 109 -3.14 -3.54 -25.23
C LYS A 109 -2.46 -4.90 -25.00
N ARG A 110 -1.58 -5.00 -23.99
CA ARG A 110 -0.92 -6.28 -23.66
C ARG A 110 -1.92 -7.37 -23.28
N LEU A 111 -2.91 -7.04 -22.46
CA LEU A 111 -3.96 -7.98 -22.07
C LEU A 111 -4.78 -8.47 -23.27
N ARG A 112 -5.02 -7.60 -24.26
CA ARG A 112 -5.75 -7.97 -25.50
C ARG A 112 -4.97 -8.97 -26.37
N ASP A 113 -3.66 -8.85 -26.40
CA ASP A 113 -2.79 -9.72 -27.21
C ASP A 113 -2.44 -11.05 -26.50
N THR A 114 -2.88 -11.20 -25.26
CA THR A 114 -2.59 -12.39 -24.45
C THR A 114 -3.46 -13.58 -24.89
N THR A 115 -2.84 -14.76 -25.03
CA THR A 115 -3.49 -15.99 -25.48
C THR A 115 -3.63 -17.07 -24.40
N GLY A 116 -3.25 -16.79 -23.16
CA GLY A 116 -3.26 -17.75 -22.05
C GLY A 116 -3.52 -17.07 -20.71
N PRO A 117 -3.35 -17.80 -19.59
CA PRO A 117 -3.41 -17.20 -18.26
C PRO A 117 -2.34 -16.13 -18.07
N VAL A 118 -2.72 -15.06 -17.40
CA VAL A 118 -1.85 -13.93 -17.04
C VAL A 118 -1.66 -13.90 -15.53
N GLU A 119 -0.46 -13.69 -15.06
CA GLU A 119 -0.20 -13.41 -13.66
C GLU A 119 -0.49 -11.91 -13.40
N ILE A 120 -1.68 -11.64 -12.89
CA ILE A 120 -2.21 -10.26 -12.75
C ILE A 120 -1.38 -9.40 -11.81
N LEU A 121 -0.84 -9.95 -10.72
CA LEU A 121 0.01 -9.17 -9.81
C LEU A 121 1.30 -8.72 -10.49
N HIS A 122 1.87 -9.55 -11.37
CA HIS A 122 3.05 -9.16 -12.15
C HIS A 122 2.74 -8.01 -13.10
N GLU A 123 1.59 -8.07 -13.80
CA GLU A 123 1.14 -6.96 -14.66
C GLU A 123 0.88 -5.68 -13.87
N MET A 124 0.25 -5.79 -12.68
CA MET A 124 0.01 -4.64 -11.82
C MET A 124 1.31 -4.04 -11.27
N THR A 125 2.28 -4.88 -10.88
CA THR A 125 3.61 -4.42 -10.44
C THR A 125 4.33 -3.67 -11.55
N GLY A 126 4.34 -4.21 -12.77
CA GLY A 126 4.95 -3.56 -13.93
C GLY A 126 4.29 -2.22 -14.27
N LEU A 127 2.96 -2.18 -14.24
CA LEU A 127 2.19 -0.96 -14.47
C LEU A 127 2.51 0.12 -13.41
N THR A 128 2.41 -0.23 -12.14
CA THR A 128 2.60 0.73 -11.04
C THR A 128 4.02 1.26 -10.97
N LEU A 129 5.02 0.45 -11.29
CA LEU A 129 6.40 0.91 -11.48
C LEU A 129 6.52 1.88 -12.65
N GLY A 130 5.89 1.58 -13.80
CA GLY A 130 5.87 2.46 -14.97
C GLY A 130 5.24 3.82 -14.66
N VAL A 131 4.08 3.81 -14.00
CA VAL A 131 3.39 5.03 -13.54
C VAL A 131 4.29 5.83 -12.61
N LEU A 132 4.86 5.20 -11.59
CA LEU A 132 5.72 5.87 -10.62
C LEU A 132 6.96 6.49 -11.29
N GLY A 133 7.62 5.75 -12.17
CA GLY A 133 8.78 6.23 -12.91
C GLY A 133 8.46 7.52 -13.68
N LYS A 134 7.40 7.48 -14.49
CA LYS A 134 7.02 8.60 -15.35
C LYS A 134 6.41 9.79 -14.60
N THR A 135 5.64 9.55 -13.52
CA THR A 135 4.93 10.63 -12.82
C THR A 135 5.76 11.32 -11.74
N LEU A 136 6.57 10.56 -11.00
CA LEU A 136 7.30 11.06 -9.84
C LEU A 136 8.80 11.22 -10.07
N LEU A 137 9.39 10.42 -10.96
CA LEU A 137 10.83 10.41 -11.18
C LEU A 137 11.24 10.96 -12.55
N ASP A 138 10.28 11.19 -13.46
CA ASP A 138 10.56 11.51 -14.86
C ASP A 138 11.60 10.57 -15.45
N ALA A 139 11.41 9.26 -15.25
CA ALA A 139 12.33 8.19 -15.63
C ALA A 139 11.56 6.97 -16.14
N ASP A 140 12.16 6.24 -17.07
CA ASP A 140 11.65 4.94 -17.52
C ASP A 140 12.25 3.83 -16.66
N LEU A 141 11.38 3.10 -15.94
CA LEU A 141 11.79 1.99 -15.07
C LEU A 141 11.66 0.61 -15.74
N ALA A 142 11.23 0.52 -17.00
CA ALA A 142 11.02 -0.75 -17.70
C ALA A 142 12.30 -1.61 -17.81
N GLY A 143 13.47 -0.96 -17.83
CA GLY A 143 14.76 -1.65 -17.86
C GLY A 143 15.15 -2.33 -16.54
N PHE A 144 14.52 -1.99 -15.41
CA PHE A 144 14.88 -2.49 -14.08
C PHE A 144 13.98 -3.67 -13.67
N THR A 145 14.04 -4.75 -14.42
CA THR A 145 13.16 -5.94 -14.25
C THR A 145 13.33 -6.67 -12.91
N SER A 146 14.44 -6.43 -12.20
CA SER A 146 14.71 -7.03 -10.88
C SER A 146 13.98 -6.34 -9.71
N LEU A 147 13.45 -5.12 -9.89
CA LEU A 147 12.88 -4.32 -8.80
C LEU A 147 11.84 -5.07 -7.97
N GLY A 148 10.85 -5.69 -8.61
CA GLY A 148 9.80 -6.42 -7.90
C GLY A 148 10.37 -7.57 -7.05
N HIS A 149 11.28 -8.37 -7.61
CA HIS A 149 11.92 -9.47 -6.88
C HIS A 149 12.83 -9.00 -5.74
N SER A 150 13.52 -7.89 -5.93
CA SER A 150 14.41 -7.33 -4.93
C SER A 150 13.61 -6.77 -3.74
N PHE A 151 12.47 -6.12 -4.00
CA PHE A 151 11.57 -5.67 -2.93
C PHE A 151 10.89 -6.83 -2.20
N GLU A 152 10.51 -7.90 -2.91
CA GLU A 152 9.99 -9.11 -2.28
C GLU A 152 11.00 -9.71 -1.28
N ALA A 153 12.26 -9.83 -1.66
CA ALA A 153 13.30 -10.34 -0.78
C ALA A 153 13.53 -9.46 0.45
N VAL A 154 13.44 -8.13 0.30
CA VAL A 154 13.52 -7.19 1.42
C VAL A 154 12.35 -7.36 2.38
N GLN A 155 11.13 -7.50 1.89
CA GLN A 155 9.94 -7.75 2.71
C GLN A 155 10.05 -9.09 3.47
N ASP A 156 10.48 -10.13 2.78
CA ASP A 156 10.73 -11.46 3.37
C ASP A 156 11.72 -11.40 4.52
N GLN A 157 12.79 -10.65 4.35
CA GLN A 157 13.82 -10.50 5.38
C GLN A 157 13.33 -9.65 6.55
N ALA A 158 12.70 -8.51 6.29
CA ALA A 158 12.17 -7.63 7.34
C ALA A 158 11.15 -8.38 8.21
N MET A 159 10.27 -9.16 7.60
CA MET A 159 9.31 -9.98 8.32
C MET A 159 10.00 -11.13 9.11
N PHE A 160 11.01 -11.77 8.52
CA PHE A 160 11.80 -12.80 9.22
C PHE A 160 12.49 -12.21 10.46
N GLU A 161 13.11 -11.04 10.36
CA GLU A 161 13.76 -10.37 11.48
C GLU A 161 12.75 -9.94 12.55
N ALA A 162 11.62 -9.38 12.15
CA ALA A 162 10.57 -8.99 13.09
C ALA A 162 10.04 -10.19 13.89
N VAL A 163 9.78 -11.31 13.22
CA VAL A 163 9.25 -12.53 13.86
C VAL A 163 10.30 -13.24 14.71
N THR A 164 11.56 -13.22 14.31
CA THR A 164 12.68 -13.81 15.08
C THR A 164 13.29 -12.84 16.08
N LEU A 165 12.70 -11.64 16.25
CA LEU A 165 13.23 -10.56 17.10
C LEU A 165 14.70 -10.23 16.79
N SER A 166 15.08 -10.34 15.52
CA SER A 166 16.46 -10.12 15.02
C SER A 166 17.52 -11.00 15.73
N MET A 167 17.12 -12.12 16.35
CA MET A 167 18.06 -13.04 17.02
C MET A 167 18.96 -13.82 16.07
N VAL A 168 18.58 -13.91 14.80
CA VAL A 168 19.39 -14.57 13.77
C VAL A 168 20.35 -13.55 13.16
N PRO A 169 21.68 -13.72 13.30
CA PRO A 169 22.65 -12.75 12.75
C PRO A 169 22.55 -12.64 11.22
N GLN A 170 22.66 -11.44 10.69
CA GLN A 170 22.58 -11.21 9.24
C GLN A 170 23.73 -11.82 8.43
N TRP A 171 24.88 -12.07 9.07
CA TRP A 171 26.03 -12.73 8.43
C TRP A 171 25.82 -14.24 8.26
N ALA A 172 24.82 -14.85 8.94
CA ALA A 172 24.56 -16.28 8.82
C ALA A 172 24.31 -16.67 7.35
N PRO A 173 24.88 -17.77 6.84
CA PRO A 173 24.80 -18.13 5.42
C PRO A 173 23.48 -18.83 5.07
N LEU A 174 22.36 -18.29 5.53
CA LEU A 174 21.04 -18.79 5.17
C LEU A 174 20.66 -18.28 3.78
N LYS A 175 20.03 -19.12 2.97
CA LYS A 175 19.57 -18.75 1.61
C LYS A 175 18.78 -17.44 1.61
N LYS A 176 17.90 -17.24 2.59
CA LYS A 176 17.11 -16.02 2.75
C LYS A 176 17.98 -14.77 2.93
N GLN A 177 19.00 -14.85 3.76
CA GLN A 177 19.91 -13.73 4.04
C GLN A 177 20.87 -13.44 2.87
N LEU A 178 21.25 -14.48 2.10
CA LEU A 178 22.01 -14.30 0.87
C LEU A 178 21.15 -13.55 -0.17
N ARG A 179 19.94 -14.04 -0.43
CA ARG A 179 18.98 -13.38 -1.33
C ARG A 179 18.72 -11.92 -0.91
N PHE A 180 18.54 -11.67 0.38
CA PHE A 180 18.34 -10.31 0.88
C PHE A 180 19.53 -9.39 0.59
N ARG A 181 20.77 -9.86 0.82
CA ARG A 181 21.97 -9.05 0.57
C ARG A 181 22.12 -8.69 -0.92
N GLU A 182 21.95 -9.67 -1.80
CA GLU A 182 21.96 -9.47 -3.24
C GLU A 182 20.89 -8.46 -3.68
N SER A 183 19.66 -8.63 -3.19
CA SER A 183 18.52 -7.76 -3.51
C SER A 183 18.70 -6.35 -2.96
N ARG A 184 19.21 -6.19 -1.74
CA ARG A 184 19.53 -4.88 -1.17
C ARG A 184 20.57 -4.15 -2.01
N ASP A 185 21.63 -4.85 -2.41
CA ASP A 185 22.72 -4.26 -3.19
C ASP A 185 22.24 -3.91 -4.61
N ASP A 186 21.34 -4.71 -5.18
CA ASP A 186 20.66 -4.41 -6.45
C ASP A 186 19.79 -3.14 -6.36
N LEU A 187 18.95 -3.02 -5.33
CA LEU A 187 18.14 -1.82 -5.11
C LEU A 187 18.99 -0.55 -4.96
N ARG A 188 20.10 -0.64 -4.24
CA ARG A 188 21.04 0.47 -4.08
C ARG A 188 21.68 0.86 -5.41
N ARG A 189 22.15 -0.11 -6.18
CA ARG A 189 22.70 0.10 -7.52
C ARG A 189 21.71 0.80 -8.44
N ILE A 190 20.45 0.33 -8.48
CA ILE A 190 19.38 0.93 -9.30
C ILE A 190 19.13 2.37 -8.88
N ALA A 191 18.98 2.61 -7.58
CA ALA A 191 18.73 3.97 -7.08
C ALA A 191 19.91 4.91 -7.35
N GLU A 192 21.14 4.44 -7.19
CA GLU A 192 22.36 5.20 -7.52
C GLU A 192 22.42 5.51 -9.03
N GLU A 193 22.09 4.55 -9.87
CA GLU A 193 22.04 4.74 -11.33
C GLU A 193 21.02 5.82 -11.72
N LEU A 194 19.81 5.80 -11.15
CA LEU A 194 18.80 6.83 -11.38
C LEU A 194 19.26 8.23 -10.92
N VAL A 195 19.94 8.30 -9.79
CA VAL A 195 20.53 9.56 -9.31
C VAL A 195 21.59 10.08 -10.28
N GLU A 196 22.53 9.22 -10.72
CA GLU A 196 23.57 9.60 -11.67
C GLU A 196 22.99 10.03 -13.03
N GLN A 197 22.00 9.30 -13.54
CA GLN A 197 21.32 9.67 -14.78
C GLN A 197 20.69 11.06 -14.67
N ARG A 198 20.08 11.41 -13.52
CA ARG A 198 19.49 12.73 -13.29
C ARG A 198 20.54 13.84 -13.20
N PHE A 199 21.71 13.59 -12.57
CA PHE A 199 22.79 14.55 -12.55
C PHE A 199 23.37 14.80 -13.96
N ALA A 200 23.47 13.73 -14.77
CA ALA A 200 23.94 13.85 -16.15
C ALA A 200 22.93 14.53 -17.09
N ASN A 201 21.64 14.31 -16.84
CA ASN A 201 20.54 14.81 -17.65
C ASN A 201 19.50 15.50 -16.75
N PRO A 202 19.70 16.78 -16.38
CA PRO A 202 18.73 17.52 -15.58
C PRO A 202 17.35 17.58 -16.26
N ALA A 203 16.27 17.42 -15.49
CA ALA A 203 14.91 17.51 -16.01
C ALA A 203 14.60 18.96 -16.46
N GLU A 204 13.89 19.09 -17.59
CA GLU A 204 13.55 20.42 -18.15
C GLU A 204 12.78 21.29 -17.14
N ASN A 205 11.86 20.72 -16.38
CA ASN A 205 10.99 21.45 -15.46
C ASN A 205 11.44 21.39 -13.98
N GLY A 206 12.39 20.51 -13.62
CA GLY A 206 12.93 20.36 -12.26
C GLY A 206 11.87 20.11 -11.17
N GLU A 207 10.70 19.63 -11.54
CA GLU A 207 9.56 19.49 -10.61
C GLU A 207 9.41 18.09 -10.02
N ASP A 208 10.10 17.08 -10.56
CA ASP A 208 10.06 15.71 -10.08
C ASP A 208 10.78 15.53 -8.72
N VAL A 209 10.64 14.34 -8.12
CA VAL A 209 11.21 14.07 -6.80
C VAL A 209 12.74 14.17 -6.81
N LEU A 210 13.40 13.60 -7.83
CA LEU A 210 14.86 13.61 -7.92
C LEU A 210 15.42 15.03 -8.02
N SER A 211 14.85 15.85 -8.88
CA SER A 211 15.23 17.26 -9.02
C SER A 211 15.10 18.00 -7.68
N ARG A 212 13.99 17.79 -6.95
CA ARG A 212 13.80 18.42 -5.63
C ARG A 212 14.76 17.93 -4.57
N LEU A 213 15.15 16.66 -4.60
CA LEU A 213 16.15 16.12 -3.68
C LEU A 213 17.52 16.72 -3.97
N ILE A 214 17.89 16.89 -5.24
CA ILE A 214 19.12 17.55 -5.67
C ILE A 214 19.13 19.01 -5.20
N ASP A 215 18.05 19.76 -5.48
CA ASP A 215 17.93 21.18 -5.10
C ASP A 215 17.94 21.40 -3.58
N SER A 216 17.49 20.43 -2.80
CA SER A 216 17.51 20.51 -1.34
C SER A 216 18.90 20.31 -0.72
N SER A 217 19.93 20.17 -1.53
CA SER A 217 21.31 19.88 -1.10
C SER A 217 21.42 18.64 -0.22
N GLY A 218 20.59 17.62 -0.50
CA GLY A 218 20.67 16.31 0.13
C GLY A 218 21.97 15.58 -0.26
N THR A 219 22.40 14.66 0.60
CA THR A 219 23.52 13.76 0.24
C THR A 219 23.07 12.72 -0.79
N ARG A 220 23.96 12.16 -1.58
CA ARG A 220 23.66 11.06 -2.51
C ARG A 220 23.02 9.86 -1.79
N GLU A 221 23.46 9.59 -0.58
CA GLU A 221 22.88 8.56 0.27
C GLU A 221 21.40 8.84 0.62
N GLN A 222 21.09 10.07 1.00
CA GLN A 222 19.70 10.47 1.24
C GLN A 222 18.82 10.35 -0.02
N MET A 223 19.34 10.76 -1.18
CA MET A 223 18.63 10.62 -2.46
C MET A 223 18.34 9.16 -2.79
N ARG A 224 19.35 8.29 -2.65
CA ARG A 224 19.21 6.84 -2.83
C ARG A 224 18.15 6.25 -1.91
N ASP A 225 18.20 6.55 -0.62
CA ASP A 225 17.31 6.00 0.39
C ASP A 225 15.86 6.46 0.17
N GLU A 226 15.66 7.73 -0.26
CA GLU A 226 14.34 8.23 -0.66
C GLU A 226 13.80 7.52 -1.90
N LEU A 227 14.63 7.31 -2.91
CA LEU A 227 14.23 6.59 -4.11
C LEU A 227 13.82 5.16 -3.81
N ILE A 228 14.62 4.41 -3.05
CA ILE A 228 14.28 3.04 -2.64
C ILE A 228 12.95 3.04 -1.87
N THR A 229 12.75 4.01 -0.97
CA THR A 229 11.50 4.16 -0.23
C THR A 229 10.31 4.42 -1.14
N LEU A 230 10.43 5.35 -2.08
CA LEU A 230 9.32 5.70 -2.99
C LEU A 230 9.02 4.58 -3.98
N LEU A 231 10.06 3.92 -4.51
CA LEU A 231 9.92 2.77 -5.38
C LEU A 231 9.15 1.64 -4.68
N LEU A 232 9.48 1.31 -3.43
CA LEU A 232 8.75 0.30 -2.66
C LEU A 232 7.30 0.74 -2.38
N ALA A 233 7.13 1.92 -1.80
CA ALA A 233 5.83 2.37 -1.31
C ALA A 233 4.83 2.62 -2.44
N GLY A 234 5.31 3.08 -3.61
CA GLY A 234 4.44 3.48 -4.71
C GLY A 234 3.93 2.32 -5.56
N HIS A 235 4.72 1.25 -5.74
CA HIS A 235 4.26 0.15 -6.59
C HIS A 235 3.54 -0.96 -5.83
N GLU A 236 4.09 -1.41 -4.73
CA GLU A 236 3.62 -2.61 -4.01
C GLU A 236 2.20 -2.45 -3.46
N THR A 237 1.89 -1.29 -2.88
CA THR A 237 0.59 -1.05 -2.23
C THR A 237 -0.54 -0.95 -3.25
N THR A 238 -0.32 -0.27 -4.36
CA THR A 238 -1.31 -0.12 -5.43
C THR A 238 -1.50 -1.44 -6.19
N ALA A 239 -0.41 -2.14 -6.53
CA ALA A 239 -0.47 -3.45 -7.17
C ALA A 239 -1.23 -4.47 -6.31
N SER A 240 -0.98 -4.50 -4.99
CA SER A 240 -1.71 -5.36 -4.06
C SER A 240 -3.20 -5.02 -4.00
N THR A 241 -3.56 -3.72 -3.91
CA THR A 241 -4.97 -3.28 -3.93
C THR A 241 -5.68 -3.75 -5.20
N LEU A 242 -5.04 -3.58 -6.36
CA LEU A 242 -5.58 -4.01 -7.65
C LEU A 242 -5.73 -5.53 -7.75
N GLY A 243 -4.76 -6.29 -7.25
CA GLY A 243 -4.86 -7.75 -7.19
C GLY A 243 -6.07 -8.21 -6.37
N TRP A 244 -6.27 -7.63 -5.18
CA TRP A 244 -7.43 -7.92 -4.35
C TRP A 244 -8.74 -7.45 -5.00
N ALA A 245 -8.73 -6.33 -5.72
CA ALA A 245 -9.89 -5.86 -6.46
C ALA A 245 -10.31 -6.85 -7.55
N PHE A 246 -9.37 -7.33 -8.38
CA PHE A 246 -9.69 -8.32 -9.42
C PHE A 246 -10.16 -9.66 -8.85
N HIS A 247 -9.58 -10.10 -7.72
CA HIS A 247 -10.07 -11.29 -7.02
C HIS A 247 -11.53 -11.13 -6.54
N LEU A 248 -11.82 -10.04 -5.83
CA LEU A 248 -13.17 -9.80 -5.31
C LEU A 248 -14.21 -9.60 -6.42
N LEU A 249 -13.84 -8.94 -7.51
CA LEU A 249 -14.73 -8.70 -8.64
C LEU A 249 -15.00 -9.96 -9.46
N ASP A 250 -14.09 -10.93 -9.48
CA ASP A 250 -14.35 -12.27 -10.02
C ASP A 250 -15.38 -13.04 -9.18
N GLU A 251 -15.33 -12.89 -7.84
CA GLU A 251 -16.29 -13.55 -6.93
C GLU A 251 -17.64 -12.83 -6.83
N HIS A 252 -17.72 -11.54 -7.26
CA HIS A 252 -18.92 -10.71 -7.18
C HIS A 252 -19.27 -10.10 -8.55
N PRO A 253 -19.79 -10.91 -9.49
CA PRO A 253 -20.05 -10.48 -10.87
C PRO A 253 -21.10 -9.39 -10.98
N ASP A 254 -22.04 -9.28 -10.04
CA ASP A 254 -23.02 -8.22 -9.95
C ASP A 254 -22.38 -6.85 -9.64
N ILE A 255 -21.38 -6.80 -8.78
CA ILE A 255 -20.60 -5.60 -8.48
C ILE A 255 -19.74 -5.23 -9.68
N ALA A 256 -19.10 -6.22 -10.31
CA ALA A 256 -18.32 -6.01 -11.52
C ALA A 256 -19.16 -5.42 -12.67
N GLU A 257 -20.40 -5.87 -12.81
CA GLU A 257 -21.33 -5.35 -13.85
C GLU A 257 -21.73 -3.90 -13.59
N LYS A 258 -22.01 -3.50 -12.36
CA LYS A 258 -22.29 -2.09 -12.01
C LYS A 258 -21.08 -1.19 -12.34
N LEU A 259 -19.86 -1.66 -12.05
CA LEU A 259 -18.62 -0.94 -12.38
C LEU A 259 -18.45 -0.80 -13.90
N ARG A 260 -18.72 -1.87 -14.67
CA ARG A 260 -18.69 -1.84 -16.13
C ARG A 260 -19.70 -0.84 -16.71
N ALA A 261 -20.92 -0.85 -16.18
CA ALA A 261 -21.97 0.10 -16.61
C ALA A 261 -21.55 1.56 -16.35
N GLU A 262 -20.93 1.84 -15.19
CA GLU A 262 -20.37 3.17 -14.90
C GLU A 262 -19.26 3.54 -15.89
N ALA A 263 -18.32 2.61 -16.14
CA ALA A 263 -17.22 2.81 -17.08
C ALA A 263 -17.71 3.10 -18.51
N ASP A 264 -18.67 2.32 -19.00
CA ASP A 264 -19.25 2.49 -20.34
C ASP A 264 -19.99 3.85 -20.45
N ALA A 265 -20.74 4.23 -19.41
CA ALA A 265 -21.51 5.48 -19.40
C ALA A 265 -20.62 6.74 -19.30
N VAL A 266 -19.51 6.66 -18.58
CA VAL A 266 -18.63 7.82 -18.32
C VAL A 266 -17.58 8.00 -19.40
N LEU A 267 -16.92 6.92 -19.81
CA LEU A 267 -15.77 6.98 -20.70
C LEU A 267 -16.11 6.65 -22.17
N GLY A 268 -17.11 5.78 -22.42
CA GLY A 268 -17.26 5.22 -23.76
C GLY A 268 -15.92 4.61 -24.23
N ASP A 269 -15.37 5.12 -25.34
CA ASP A 269 -14.08 4.69 -25.88
C ASP A 269 -12.91 5.62 -25.50
N GLN A 270 -13.18 6.66 -24.74
CA GLN A 270 -12.15 7.65 -24.37
C GLN A 270 -11.26 7.15 -23.22
N LEU A 271 -10.04 7.71 -23.16
CA LEU A 271 -9.19 7.58 -21.99
C LEU A 271 -9.72 8.48 -20.86
N PRO A 272 -9.63 8.03 -19.60
CA PRO A 272 -10.07 8.83 -18.47
C PRO A 272 -9.18 10.07 -18.27
N THR A 273 -9.80 11.13 -17.82
CA THR A 273 -9.15 12.37 -17.38
C THR A 273 -9.26 12.51 -15.87
N HIS A 274 -8.58 13.51 -15.30
CA HIS A 274 -8.69 13.78 -13.86
C HIS A 274 -10.14 14.16 -13.45
N GLU A 275 -10.86 14.87 -14.31
CA GLU A 275 -12.24 15.28 -14.08
C GLU A 275 -13.19 14.09 -14.01
N ASP A 276 -12.89 12.99 -14.70
CA ASP A 276 -13.72 11.78 -14.71
C ASP A 276 -13.69 11.05 -13.36
N LEU A 277 -12.70 11.29 -12.50
CA LEU A 277 -12.67 10.71 -11.15
C LEU A 277 -13.94 11.03 -10.35
N HIS A 278 -14.49 12.23 -10.51
CA HIS A 278 -15.74 12.62 -9.84
C HIS A 278 -16.99 12.00 -10.49
N ARG A 279 -16.87 11.47 -11.69
CA ARG A 279 -17.92 10.81 -12.46
C ARG A 279 -17.88 9.28 -12.33
N LEU A 280 -16.89 8.75 -11.60
CA LEU A 280 -16.66 7.33 -11.33
C LEU A 280 -16.82 7.00 -9.83
N PRO A 281 -17.90 7.45 -9.15
CA PRO A 281 -18.06 7.30 -7.71
C PRO A 281 -18.23 5.83 -7.28
N TYR A 282 -18.85 4.99 -8.12
CA TYR A 282 -19.01 3.58 -7.79
C TYR A 282 -17.67 2.83 -7.83
N THR A 283 -16.85 3.09 -8.83
CA THR A 283 -15.50 2.55 -8.91
C THR A 283 -14.65 2.98 -7.70
N ALA A 284 -14.74 4.23 -7.28
CA ALA A 284 -14.06 4.71 -6.08
C ALA A 284 -14.52 3.94 -4.82
N ARG A 285 -15.83 3.75 -4.64
CA ARG A 285 -16.39 2.95 -3.52
C ARG A 285 -15.94 1.50 -3.54
N VAL A 286 -15.82 0.89 -4.72
CA VAL A 286 -15.26 -0.47 -4.86
C VAL A 286 -13.83 -0.51 -4.32
N ILE A 287 -12.98 0.46 -4.68
CA ILE A 287 -11.60 0.53 -4.19
C ILE A 287 -11.55 0.75 -2.68
N GLU A 288 -12.42 1.61 -2.13
CA GLU A 288 -12.50 1.84 -0.69
C GLU A 288 -12.87 0.54 0.06
N GLU A 289 -13.83 -0.22 -0.44
CA GLU A 289 -14.25 -1.49 0.16
C GLU A 289 -13.18 -2.58 0.01
N VAL A 290 -12.46 -2.62 -1.11
CA VAL A 290 -11.27 -3.48 -1.27
C VAL A 290 -10.23 -3.17 -0.20
N MET A 291 -9.88 -1.89 -0.03
CA MET A 291 -8.89 -1.48 1.00
C MET A 291 -9.40 -1.65 2.42
N ARG A 292 -10.71 -1.69 2.64
CA ARG A 292 -11.29 -2.05 3.94
C ARG A 292 -11.04 -3.52 4.25
N LEU A 293 -11.36 -4.42 3.32
CA LEU A 293 -11.19 -5.87 3.49
C LEU A 293 -9.72 -6.28 3.44
N TYR A 294 -8.97 -5.75 2.49
CA TYR A 294 -7.56 -6.09 2.27
C TYR A 294 -6.69 -4.83 2.25
N PRO A 295 -6.53 -4.14 3.41
CA PRO A 295 -5.68 -2.96 3.46
C PRO A 295 -4.23 -3.35 3.14
N PRO A 296 -3.59 -2.76 2.11
CA PRO A 296 -2.19 -3.07 1.79
C PRO A 296 -1.28 -2.90 2.99
N VAL A 297 -1.48 -1.82 3.75
CA VAL A 297 -0.82 -1.59 5.03
C VAL A 297 -1.73 -2.10 6.15
N TRP A 298 -1.59 -3.39 6.48
CA TRP A 298 -2.46 -4.12 7.39
C TRP A 298 -2.15 -3.88 8.87
N LEU A 299 -0.95 -3.32 9.19
CA LEU A 299 -0.54 -2.91 10.52
C LEU A 299 0.32 -1.63 10.46
N LEU A 300 0.23 -0.82 11.51
CA LEU A 300 0.94 0.46 11.67
C LEU A 300 1.75 0.43 12.97
N PRO A 301 2.97 -0.11 12.94
CA PRO A 301 3.79 -0.28 14.14
C PRO A 301 4.38 1.06 14.60
N ARG A 302 4.39 1.25 15.90
CA ARG A 302 4.99 2.38 16.61
C ARG A 302 5.79 1.88 17.82
N VAL A 303 6.71 2.72 18.29
CA VAL A 303 7.42 2.52 19.56
C VAL A 303 7.23 3.77 20.42
N ALA A 304 6.74 3.59 21.65
CA ALA A 304 6.55 4.67 22.61
C ALA A 304 7.92 5.22 23.06
N GLN A 305 8.12 6.54 23.02
CA GLN A 305 9.36 7.18 23.44
C GLN A 305 9.33 7.51 24.93
N ALA A 306 8.17 7.80 25.48
CA ALA A 306 7.90 8.00 26.89
C ALA A 306 6.69 7.17 27.29
N ASP A 307 6.50 7.01 28.60
CA ASP A 307 5.31 6.35 29.16
C ASP A 307 4.04 7.03 28.65
N ASP A 308 3.01 6.24 28.39
CA ASP A 308 1.69 6.69 27.92
C ASP A 308 0.58 5.85 28.56
N GLU A 309 -0.66 6.28 28.36
CA GLU A 309 -1.86 5.55 28.72
C GLU A 309 -2.76 5.37 27.51
N ILE A 310 -3.12 4.12 27.18
CA ILE A 310 -4.01 3.80 26.06
C ILE A 310 -5.17 2.95 26.57
N GLY A 311 -6.39 3.50 26.53
CA GLY A 311 -7.60 2.77 26.92
C GLY A 311 -7.58 2.31 28.39
N GLY A 312 -6.96 3.08 29.29
CA GLY A 312 -6.80 2.73 30.72
C GLY A 312 -5.62 1.79 31.02
N TYR A 313 -4.80 1.46 30.01
CA TYR A 313 -3.62 0.63 30.18
C TYR A 313 -2.35 1.47 30.15
N HIS A 314 -1.48 1.28 31.13
CA HIS A 314 -0.15 1.89 31.14
C HIS A 314 0.74 1.26 30.07
N ILE A 315 1.33 2.09 29.23
CA ILE A 315 2.25 1.73 28.14
C ILE A 315 3.63 2.26 28.49
N PRO A 316 4.56 1.40 28.94
CA PRO A 316 5.92 1.82 29.26
C PRO A 316 6.68 2.32 28.03
N ALA A 317 7.58 3.28 28.23
CA ALA A 317 8.55 3.70 27.22
C ALA A 317 9.29 2.50 26.63
N GLY A 318 9.55 2.51 25.34
CA GLY A 318 10.17 1.40 24.59
C GLY A 318 9.22 0.27 24.20
N SER A 319 7.94 0.31 24.59
CA SER A 319 6.94 -0.66 24.16
C SER A 319 6.58 -0.49 22.69
N ASP A 320 6.43 -1.58 21.96
CA ASP A 320 5.82 -1.57 20.63
C ASP A 320 4.29 -1.42 20.76
N VAL A 321 3.73 -0.45 20.05
CA VAL A 321 2.27 -0.20 19.95
C VAL A 321 1.89 -0.35 18.49
N VAL A 322 0.96 -1.25 18.20
CA VAL A 322 0.57 -1.59 16.83
C VAL A 322 -0.90 -1.32 16.62
N VAL A 323 -1.23 -0.32 15.82
CA VAL A 323 -2.57 -0.14 15.28
C VAL A 323 -2.74 -1.09 14.12
N VAL A 324 -3.84 -1.85 14.08
CA VAL A 324 -4.07 -2.91 13.10
C VAL A 324 -5.25 -2.55 12.18
N PRO A 325 -5.04 -1.85 11.04
CA PRO A 325 -6.10 -1.54 10.09
C PRO A 325 -6.92 -2.76 9.68
N TYR A 326 -6.30 -3.92 9.50
CA TYR A 326 -7.00 -5.15 9.12
C TYR A 326 -8.13 -5.55 10.07
N THR A 327 -7.91 -5.46 11.38
CA THR A 327 -8.93 -5.76 12.41
C THR A 327 -9.83 -4.57 12.68
N LEU A 328 -9.28 -3.36 12.67
CA LEU A 328 -10.02 -2.12 12.88
C LEU A 328 -11.09 -1.91 11.79
N HIS A 329 -10.76 -2.20 10.54
CA HIS A 329 -11.70 -2.14 9.40
C HIS A 329 -12.74 -3.27 9.41
N ARG A 330 -12.67 -4.18 10.37
CA ARG A 330 -13.60 -5.29 10.61
C ARG A 330 -14.27 -5.23 11.98
N HIS A 331 -13.99 -4.18 12.74
CA HIS A 331 -14.52 -4.05 14.10
C HIS A 331 -16.06 -4.02 14.08
N PRO A 332 -16.75 -4.97 14.77
CA PRO A 332 -18.19 -5.19 14.60
C PRO A 332 -19.06 -4.01 15.06
N ALA A 333 -18.57 -3.18 15.99
CA ALA A 333 -19.27 -1.98 16.42
C ALA A 333 -19.37 -0.89 15.32
N PHE A 334 -18.47 -0.91 14.33
CA PHE A 334 -18.38 0.13 13.29
C PHE A 334 -18.66 -0.42 11.89
N TRP A 335 -18.61 -1.75 11.71
CA TRP A 335 -18.73 -2.42 10.43
C TRP A 335 -19.72 -3.58 10.53
N PRO A 336 -21.03 -3.36 10.26
CA PRO A 336 -22.00 -4.46 10.16
C PRO A 336 -21.59 -5.43 9.06
N GLU A 337 -21.76 -6.75 9.28
CA GLU A 337 -21.35 -7.81 8.35
C GLU A 337 -19.92 -7.58 7.81
N PRO A 338 -18.89 -7.55 8.70
CA PRO A 338 -17.56 -7.02 8.37
C PRO A 338 -16.85 -7.77 7.24
N GLU A 339 -17.16 -9.05 7.01
CA GLU A 339 -16.54 -9.86 5.96
C GLU A 339 -17.24 -9.75 4.60
N LYS A 340 -18.43 -9.13 4.54
CA LYS A 340 -19.16 -8.95 3.29
C LYS A 340 -18.52 -7.86 2.45
N PHE A 341 -18.28 -8.14 1.18
CA PHE A 341 -17.86 -7.15 0.18
C PHE A 341 -19.08 -6.35 -0.28
N ASP A 342 -19.22 -5.11 0.19
CA ASP A 342 -20.37 -4.23 -0.07
C ASP A 342 -19.88 -2.79 -0.29
N PRO A 343 -19.56 -2.39 -1.55
CA PRO A 343 -19.12 -1.02 -1.86
C PRO A 343 -20.12 0.08 -1.49
N ASP A 344 -21.41 -0.29 -1.38
CA ASP A 344 -22.46 0.68 -1.00
C ASP A 344 -22.35 1.16 0.46
N ARG A 345 -21.44 0.59 1.28
CA ARG A 345 -21.08 1.11 2.61
C ARG A 345 -20.46 2.49 2.58
N PHE A 346 -19.87 2.85 1.45
CA PHE A 346 -19.18 4.12 1.21
C PHE A 346 -20.04 5.10 0.43
N ASP A 347 -21.32 4.78 0.18
CA ASP A 347 -22.25 5.69 -0.45
C ASP A 347 -22.58 6.87 0.50
N PRO A 348 -22.23 8.11 0.15
CA PRO A 348 -22.55 9.27 0.98
C PRO A 348 -24.05 9.53 1.08
N ASP A 349 -24.83 9.09 0.06
CA ASP A 349 -26.27 9.27 0.01
C ASP A 349 -27.03 8.17 0.76
N ARG A 350 -26.34 7.12 1.19
CA ARG A 350 -26.89 6.04 2.04
C ARG A 350 -27.00 6.47 3.50
N PHE A 351 -27.44 7.71 3.70
CA PHE A 351 -27.68 8.28 5.01
C PHE A 351 -28.94 7.63 5.57
N ASP A 352 -28.76 6.69 6.49
CA ASP A 352 -29.84 6.18 7.32
C ASP A 352 -30.06 7.21 8.46
N PRO A 353 -31.17 7.96 8.47
CA PRO A 353 -31.44 8.95 9.51
C PRO A 353 -31.55 8.34 10.91
N ASP A 354 -31.80 7.02 11.00
CA ASP A 354 -31.85 6.27 12.25
C ASP A 354 -30.48 5.73 12.68
N ARG A 355 -29.46 5.82 11.82
CA ARG A 355 -28.07 5.64 12.17
C ARG A 355 -27.42 7.04 12.22
N PRO A 356 -27.13 7.58 13.41
CA PRO A 356 -26.37 8.82 13.48
C PRO A 356 -25.13 8.63 12.61
N SER A 357 -24.84 9.58 11.75
CA SER A 357 -23.72 9.66 10.79
C SER A 357 -22.38 9.52 11.51
N GLY A 358 -22.09 8.36 12.01
CA GLY A 358 -21.20 8.25 13.12
C GLY A 358 -20.22 7.10 13.04
N ARG A 359 -19.86 6.58 11.83
CA ARG A 359 -18.63 5.81 11.78
C ARG A 359 -17.49 6.77 12.10
N PRO A 360 -16.75 6.57 13.23
CA PRO A 360 -15.63 7.43 13.57
C PRO A 360 -14.63 7.47 12.40
N ARG A 361 -14.10 8.63 12.07
CA ARG A 361 -13.15 8.82 10.97
C ARG A 361 -11.98 7.83 11.03
N TYR A 362 -11.53 7.48 12.24
CA TYR A 362 -10.41 6.56 12.45
C TYR A 362 -10.81 5.08 12.40
N ALA A 363 -12.09 4.75 12.19
CA ALA A 363 -12.50 3.37 11.91
C ALA A 363 -12.10 2.90 10.50
N TYR A 364 -11.70 3.84 9.61
CA TYR A 364 -11.21 3.56 8.26
C TYR A 364 -9.95 4.37 7.98
N ILE A 365 -8.80 3.72 7.98
CA ILE A 365 -7.47 4.35 7.86
C ILE A 365 -6.53 3.59 6.89
N PRO A 366 -6.95 3.30 5.64
CA PRO A 366 -6.13 2.52 4.71
C PRO A 366 -4.83 3.24 4.32
N PHE A 367 -4.81 4.56 4.41
CA PHE A 367 -3.67 5.43 4.16
C PHE A 367 -2.95 5.90 5.45
N GLY A 368 -3.22 5.23 6.58
CA GLY A 368 -2.76 5.68 7.87
C GLY A 368 -3.49 6.95 8.34
N ALA A 369 -2.90 7.65 9.31
CA ALA A 369 -3.50 8.86 9.88
C ALA A 369 -2.45 9.80 10.51
N GLY A 370 -2.91 11.00 10.90
CA GLY A 370 -2.09 12.02 11.55
C GLY A 370 -0.98 12.59 10.66
N PRO A 371 0.12 13.07 11.25
CA PRO A 371 1.22 13.68 10.48
C PRO A 371 1.84 12.74 9.45
N ARG A 372 1.75 11.42 9.68
CA ARG A 372 2.31 10.35 8.82
C ARG A 372 1.30 9.81 7.79
N PHE A 373 0.19 10.51 7.57
CA PHE A 373 -0.76 10.16 6.52
C PHE A 373 -0.07 10.01 5.16
N CYS A 374 -0.49 9.03 4.35
CA CYS A 374 0.15 8.69 3.07
C CYS A 374 0.23 9.91 2.15
N ILE A 375 1.44 10.17 1.65
CA ILE A 375 1.69 11.29 0.74
C ILE A 375 1.15 11.01 -0.66
N GLY A 376 1.15 9.74 -1.08
CA GLY A 376 0.77 9.29 -2.42
C GLY A 376 -0.70 8.92 -2.58
N ASN A 377 -1.57 9.17 -1.56
CA ASN A 377 -2.95 8.71 -1.59
C ASN A 377 -3.73 9.12 -2.86
N SER A 378 -3.60 10.37 -3.29
CA SER A 378 -4.32 10.89 -4.47
C SER A 378 -3.86 10.22 -5.77
N LEU A 379 -2.55 9.98 -5.92
CA LEU A 379 -2.01 9.29 -7.09
C LEU A 379 -2.46 7.81 -7.10
N GLY A 380 -2.31 7.10 -5.96
CA GLY A 380 -2.69 5.69 -5.88
C GLY A 380 -4.18 5.44 -6.10
N VAL A 381 -5.06 6.31 -5.58
CA VAL A 381 -6.50 6.22 -5.85
C VAL A 381 -6.81 6.48 -7.33
N MET A 382 -6.25 7.53 -7.93
CA MET A 382 -6.43 7.84 -9.36
C MET A 382 -5.97 6.66 -10.23
N GLU A 383 -4.81 6.11 -9.96
CA GLU A 383 -4.26 4.96 -10.66
C GLU A 383 -5.19 3.75 -10.54
N ALA A 384 -5.63 3.40 -9.32
CA ALA A 384 -6.52 2.27 -9.09
C ALA A 384 -7.88 2.45 -9.80
N VAL A 385 -8.47 3.66 -9.77
CA VAL A 385 -9.72 3.96 -10.49
C VAL A 385 -9.53 3.78 -12.00
N PHE A 386 -8.48 4.33 -12.58
CA PHE A 386 -8.24 4.23 -14.02
C PHE A 386 -8.00 2.78 -14.46
N VAL A 387 -7.23 2.01 -13.69
CA VAL A 387 -6.98 0.60 -13.98
C VAL A 387 -8.29 -0.20 -13.96
N LEU A 388 -9.06 -0.12 -12.88
CA LEU A 388 -10.30 -0.89 -12.78
C LEU A 388 -11.30 -0.48 -13.88
N THR A 389 -11.46 0.81 -14.11
CA THR A 389 -12.40 1.31 -15.11
C THR A 389 -12.02 0.85 -16.52
N MET A 390 -10.75 1.02 -16.93
CA MET A 390 -10.31 0.69 -18.30
C MET A 390 -10.21 -0.81 -18.52
N VAL A 391 -9.71 -1.58 -17.54
CA VAL A 391 -9.57 -3.03 -17.69
C VAL A 391 -10.95 -3.68 -17.71
N LEU A 392 -11.85 -3.34 -16.79
CA LEU A 392 -13.18 -3.97 -16.74
C LEU A 392 -14.14 -3.46 -17.83
N ARG A 393 -13.88 -2.29 -18.40
CA ARG A 393 -14.55 -1.82 -19.60
C ARG A 393 -14.32 -2.78 -20.77
N ASP A 394 -13.09 -3.24 -20.95
CA ASP A 394 -12.67 -4.03 -22.12
C ASP A 394 -12.65 -5.54 -21.88
N PHE A 395 -12.48 -5.98 -20.63
CA PHE A 395 -12.27 -7.39 -20.30
C PHE A 395 -13.10 -7.87 -19.11
N GLU A 396 -13.26 -9.18 -19.10
CA GLU A 396 -13.67 -9.98 -17.96
C GLU A 396 -12.48 -10.85 -17.55
N LEU A 397 -12.01 -10.70 -16.30
CA LEU A 397 -10.94 -11.50 -15.75
C LEU A 397 -11.54 -12.60 -14.87
N ARG A 398 -11.07 -13.84 -15.06
CA ARG A 398 -11.52 -15.02 -14.32
C ARG A 398 -10.33 -15.74 -13.70
N LYS A 399 -10.39 -16.00 -12.43
CA LYS A 399 -9.43 -16.82 -11.69
C LYS A 399 -9.36 -18.23 -12.29
N LEU A 400 -8.19 -18.84 -12.32
CA LEU A 400 -8.07 -20.23 -12.78
C LEU A 400 -8.90 -21.17 -11.88
N PRO A 401 -9.62 -22.13 -12.48
CA PRO A 401 -10.39 -23.11 -11.71
C PRO A 401 -9.52 -23.85 -10.68
N GLY A 402 -9.99 -23.93 -9.44
CA GLY A 402 -9.28 -24.60 -8.35
C GLY A 402 -8.10 -23.83 -7.77
N TYR A 403 -7.85 -22.58 -8.20
CA TYR A 403 -6.80 -21.76 -7.61
C TYR A 403 -7.30 -21.08 -6.32
N ASP A 404 -6.66 -21.40 -5.20
CA ASP A 404 -6.98 -20.82 -3.90
C ASP A 404 -6.22 -19.50 -3.69
N VAL A 405 -6.95 -18.41 -3.50
CA VAL A 405 -6.40 -17.10 -3.19
C VAL A 405 -6.22 -16.98 -1.68
N VAL A 406 -4.99 -16.90 -1.24
CA VAL A 406 -4.65 -16.88 0.19
C VAL A 406 -3.95 -15.57 0.53
N PRO A 407 -4.43 -14.80 1.53
CA PRO A 407 -3.75 -13.59 1.96
C PRO A 407 -2.40 -13.92 2.62
N GLU A 408 -1.40 -13.12 2.29
CA GLU A 408 -0.07 -13.19 2.87
C GLU A 408 0.31 -11.86 3.51
N ALA A 409 0.35 -11.85 4.84
CA ALA A 409 0.68 -10.67 5.64
C ALA A 409 2.21 -10.52 5.76
N MET A 410 2.80 -9.72 4.87
CA MET A 410 4.21 -9.33 4.86
C MET A 410 4.35 -7.86 5.34
N LEU A 411 5.25 -7.05 4.80
CA LEU A 411 5.20 -5.58 5.00
C LEU A 411 3.92 -5.00 4.39
N SER A 412 3.49 -5.56 3.26
CA SER A 412 2.17 -5.36 2.66
C SER A 412 1.30 -6.61 2.79
N LEU A 413 -0.02 -6.47 2.67
CA LEU A 413 -0.97 -7.57 2.59
C LEU A 413 -1.19 -7.94 1.13
N ARG A 414 -0.52 -8.98 0.66
CA ARG A 414 -0.57 -9.42 -0.74
C ARG A 414 -1.25 -10.79 -0.90
N VAL A 415 -1.50 -11.17 -2.14
CA VAL A 415 -1.91 -12.53 -2.49
C VAL A 415 -0.67 -13.42 -2.51
N ARG A 416 -0.72 -14.54 -1.79
CA ARG A 416 0.38 -15.53 -1.75
C ARG A 416 0.51 -16.23 -3.10
N GLY A 417 1.72 -16.21 -3.66
CA GLY A 417 2.03 -16.97 -4.88
C GLY A 417 1.47 -16.39 -6.17
N GLY A 418 0.92 -15.18 -6.12
CA GLY A 418 0.38 -14.51 -7.31
C GLY A 418 -1.12 -14.70 -7.52
N LEU A 419 -1.64 -14.19 -8.64
CA LEU A 419 -3.05 -14.26 -9.02
C LEU A 419 -3.18 -14.58 -10.53
N PRO A 420 -3.04 -15.85 -10.94
CA PRO A 420 -3.21 -16.23 -12.33
C PRO A 420 -4.67 -16.16 -12.75
N MET A 421 -4.95 -15.37 -13.79
CA MET A 421 -6.31 -15.19 -14.33
C MET A 421 -6.33 -15.37 -15.84
N THR A 422 -7.46 -15.79 -16.37
CA THR A 422 -7.77 -15.74 -17.82
C THR A 422 -8.42 -14.40 -18.15
N VAL A 423 -8.09 -13.87 -19.31
CA VAL A 423 -8.61 -12.59 -19.82
C VAL A 423 -9.57 -12.87 -20.97
N HIS A 424 -10.81 -12.41 -20.84
CA HIS A 424 -11.86 -12.57 -21.85
C HIS A 424 -12.29 -11.18 -22.33
N THR A 425 -12.17 -10.95 -23.65
CA THR A 425 -12.61 -9.68 -24.25
C THR A 425 -14.13 -9.55 -24.17
N ARG A 426 -14.62 -8.41 -23.71
CA ARG A 426 -16.06 -8.10 -23.70
C ARG A 426 -16.53 -7.70 -25.11
N ASN A 427 -17.67 -8.26 -25.52
CA ASN A 427 -18.42 -7.74 -26.65
C ASN A 427 -19.27 -6.58 -26.15
N ARG A 428 -18.83 -5.35 -26.36
CA ARG A 428 -19.65 -4.16 -26.09
C ARG A 428 -20.85 -4.16 -27.03
N ARG A 429 -22.05 -4.13 -26.48
CA ARG A 429 -23.29 -3.99 -27.25
C ARG A 429 -23.68 -2.54 -27.36
#